data_7a1d80191f30c4419c329300d320247a
#
_entry.id   7a1d80191f30c4419c329300d320247a
#
_cell.length_a   1.000
_cell.length_b   1.000
_cell.length_c   1.000
_cell.angle_alpha   90.00
_cell.angle_beta   90.00
_cell.angle_gamma   90.00
#
_symmetry.space_group_name_H-M   'P 1'
#
loop_
_entity.id
_entity.type
_entity.pdbx_description
1 polymer ?
#
loop_
_entity_poly.entity_id
_entity_poly.type
_entity_poly.pdbx_seq_one_letter_code
_entity_poly.pdbx_strand_id
1 'polypeptide(L)'
;MKVRDIMKNDPMTLKLENSLQDLIDVFRNNEIGSVIIVDEKYEPYQIITLRDLPKICFLNLFSNNISEALKELNKNKEALITIYQNEPYSEALALMKNFNISHLPVINKKKKLVGILSIRDIAKAFPDLIYIDPLTEVNNRSYLNLIRTKLKSINGPTACLMIDIDNFKKVNDTFGHVVGDKVLKKLAKTLRKNIKITDEVIRYGGEEFLVIAYRCGLEEGKNLGERLRKKIENIKFKDLPELKITVSIGISIFNLGKDFLEAIKEADEAMYQAKKHGKNRVFAFGF
;
A
#
# COMPACT_ATOMS: atom_id res chain seq x y z
N MET A 1 7.77 -17.47 -5.31
CA MET A 1 6.40 -17.84 -4.94
C MET A 1 5.55 -18.00 -6.19
N LYS A 2 4.76 -19.04 -6.28
CA LYS A 2 3.89 -19.38 -7.41
C LYS A 2 2.46 -18.92 -7.14
N VAL A 3 1.66 -18.80 -8.18
CA VAL A 3 0.23 -18.44 -8.10
C VAL A 3 -0.52 -19.35 -7.13
N ARG A 4 -0.29 -20.68 -7.17
CA ARG A 4 -0.93 -21.65 -6.28
C ARG A 4 -0.66 -21.43 -4.78
N ASP A 5 0.40 -20.74 -4.45
CA ASP A 5 0.81 -20.50 -3.05
C ASP A 5 0.00 -19.35 -2.42
N ILE A 6 -0.68 -18.54 -3.24
CA ILE A 6 -1.39 -17.32 -2.83
C ILE A 6 -2.82 -17.22 -3.36
N MET A 7 -3.23 -18.07 -4.31
CA MET A 7 -4.59 -18.08 -4.82
C MET A 7 -5.59 -18.57 -3.75
N LYS A 8 -6.85 -18.24 -3.93
CA LYS A 8 -7.95 -18.89 -3.23
C LYS A 8 -8.33 -20.16 -3.97
N ASN A 9 -8.32 -21.27 -3.26
CA ASN A 9 -8.88 -22.53 -3.73
C ASN A 9 -10.42 -22.44 -3.72
N ASP A 10 -11.10 -23.33 -4.47
CA ASP A 10 -12.56 -23.46 -4.49
C ASP A 10 -13.28 -22.11 -4.75
N PRO A 11 -13.04 -21.47 -5.90
CA PRO A 11 -13.72 -20.23 -6.25
C PRO A 11 -15.22 -20.51 -6.46
N MET A 12 -16.07 -19.54 -6.15
CA MET A 12 -17.50 -19.63 -6.47
C MET A 12 -17.70 -19.71 -7.97
N THR A 13 -18.43 -20.73 -8.39
CA THR A 13 -18.68 -21.01 -9.81
C THR A 13 -20.16 -21.16 -10.09
N LEU A 14 -20.56 -20.80 -11.29
CA LEU A 14 -21.85 -21.11 -11.89
C LEU A 14 -21.62 -21.65 -13.31
N LYS A 15 -22.61 -22.34 -13.85
CA LYS A 15 -22.58 -22.83 -15.21
C LYS A 15 -23.33 -21.90 -16.16
N LEU A 16 -23.14 -22.10 -17.46
CA LEU A 16 -23.77 -21.29 -18.51
C LEU A 16 -25.32 -21.36 -18.49
N GLU A 17 -25.87 -22.48 -18.08
CA GLU A 17 -27.31 -22.69 -17.97
C GLU A 17 -27.95 -22.10 -16.70
N ASN A 18 -27.17 -21.72 -15.70
CA ASN A 18 -27.72 -21.07 -14.51
C ASN A 18 -28.40 -19.74 -14.86
N SER A 19 -29.37 -19.36 -14.04
CA SER A 19 -30.09 -18.10 -14.17
C SER A 19 -29.23 -16.91 -13.66
N LEU A 20 -29.55 -15.71 -14.10
CA LEU A 20 -28.97 -14.51 -13.49
C LEU A 20 -29.45 -14.29 -12.05
N GLN A 21 -30.60 -14.88 -11.66
CA GLN A 21 -31.02 -14.87 -10.27
C GLN A 21 -30.06 -15.67 -9.38
N ASP A 22 -29.61 -16.86 -9.83
CA ASP A 22 -28.60 -17.64 -9.12
C ASP A 22 -27.31 -16.83 -8.91
N LEU A 23 -26.88 -16.07 -9.94
CA LEU A 23 -25.71 -15.20 -9.85
C LEU A 23 -25.89 -14.09 -8.81
N ILE A 24 -27.06 -13.46 -8.77
CA ILE A 24 -27.38 -12.41 -7.80
C ILE A 24 -27.40 -12.99 -6.39
N ASP A 25 -28.01 -14.16 -6.21
CA ASP A 25 -28.08 -14.83 -4.91
C ASP A 25 -26.68 -15.25 -4.42
N VAL A 26 -25.78 -15.66 -5.32
CA VAL A 26 -24.38 -15.93 -4.98
C VAL A 26 -23.69 -14.65 -4.49
N PHE A 27 -23.84 -13.52 -5.16
CA PHE A 27 -23.27 -12.23 -4.69
C PHE A 27 -23.91 -11.74 -3.40
N ARG A 28 -25.21 -11.94 -3.22
CA ARG A 28 -25.95 -11.50 -2.04
C ARG A 28 -25.59 -12.28 -0.78
N ASN A 29 -25.41 -13.59 -0.94
CA ASN A 29 -25.18 -14.50 0.18
C ASN A 29 -23.71 -14.70 0.53
N ASN A 30 -22.79 -14.14 -0.28
CA ASN A 30 -21.36 -14.29 -0.09
C ASN A 30 -20.66 -12.93 -0.26
N GLU A 31 -19.70 -12.64 0.59
CA GLU A 31 -18.85 -11.43 0.50
C GLU A 31 -17.76 -11.57 -0.57
N ILE A 32 -18.17 -11.75 -1.83
CA ILE A 32 -17.27 -11.95 -2.97
C ILE A 32 -17.45 -10.86 -4.03
N GLY A 33 -16.38 -10.58 -4.76
CA GLY A 33 -16.37 -9.58 -5.83
C GLY A 33 -16.52 -10.15 -7.24
N SER A 34 -16.50 -11.48 -7.39
CA SER A 34 -16.51 -12.15 -8.69
C SER A 34 -16.99 -13.60 -8.59
N VAL A 35 -17.62 -14.07 -9.66
CA VAL A 35 -18.07 -15.46 -9.88
C VAL A 35 -17.47 -15.93 -11.20
N ILE A 36 -16.92 -17.14 -11.23
CA ILE A 36 -16.38 -17.74 -12.44
C ILE A 36 -17.46 -18.61 -13.08
N ILE A 37 -17.73 -18.37 -14.35
CA ILE A 37 -18.62 -19.19 -15.13
C ILE A 37 -17.79 -20.33 -15.75
N VAL A 38 -18.21 -21.54 -15.56
CA VAL A 38 -17.53 -22.75 -16.07
C VAL A 38 -18.39 -23.47 -17.10
N ASP A 39 -17.73 -24.18 -18.02
CA ASP A 39 -18.40 -25.10 -18.95
C ASP A 39 -18.61 -26.50 -18.32
N GLU A 40 -19.20 -27.41 -19.07
CA GLU A 40 -19.45 -28.79 -18.64
C GLU A 40 -18.19 -29.58 -18.28
N LYS A 41 -17.04 -29.15 -18.83
CA LYS A 41 -15.74 -29.77 -18.54
C LYS A 41 -15.05 -29.12 -17.34
N TYR A 42 -15.72 -28.18 -16.62
CA TYR A 42 -15.14 -27.41 -15.52
C TYR A 42 -13.93 -26.56 -15.98
N GLU A 43 -13.95 -26.10 -17.22
CA GLU A 43 -13.01 -25.12 -17.72
C GLU A 43 -13.61 -23.72 -17.52
N PRO A 44 -12.83 -22.71 -17.12
CA PRO A 44 -13.35 -21.36 -16.97
C PRO A 44 -13.78 -20.83 -18.35
N TYR A 45 -15.02 -20.41 -18.44
CA TYR A 45 -15.62 -19.82 -19.63
C TYR A 45 -15.57 -18.30 -19.60
N GLN A 46 -15.96 -17.70 -18.47
CA GLN A 46 -15.92 -16.25 -18.26
C GLN A 46 -15.91 -15.92 -16.76
N ILE A 47 -15.67 -14.66 -16.44
CA ILE A 47 -15.80 -14.11 -15.09
C ILE A 47 -16.81 -12.97 -15.08
N ILE A 48 -17.75 -13.00 -14.12
CA ILE A 48 -18.69 -11.91 -13.86
C ILE A 48 -18.33 -11.29 -12.51
N THR A 49 -18.25 -9.99 -12.47
CA THR A 49 -17.87 -9.21 -11.29
C THR A 49 -19.00 -8.29 -10.86
N LEU A 50 -18.92 -7.75 -9.64
CA LEU A 50 -19.87 -6.74 -9.16
C LEU A 50 -19.93 -5.49 -10.08
N ARG A 51 -18.88 -5.21 -10.86
CA ARG A 51 -18.88 -4.13 -11.87
C ARG A 51 -19.76 -4.39 -13.06
N ASP A 52 -20.12 -5.63 -13.33
CA ASP A 52 -20.99 -6.00 -14.44
C ASP A 52 -22.48 -5.84 -14.07
N LEU A 53 -22.83 -5.86 -12.77
CA LEU A 53 -24.22 -5.79 -12.31
C LEU A 53 -24.97 -4.52 -12.77
N PRO A 54 -24.40 -3.32 -12.73
CA PRO A 54 -25.09 -2.12 -13.25
C PRO A 54 -25.48 -2.26 -14.73
N LYS A 55 -24.65 -2.91 -15.54
CA LYS A 55 -24.93 -3.12 -16.97
C LYS A 55 -26.02 -4.18 -17.15
N ILE A 56 -26.01 -5.26 -16.33
CA ILE A 56 -27.07 -6.27 -16.28
C ILE A 56 -28.43 -5.63 -15.94
N CYS A 57 -28.43 -4.75 -14.94
CA CYS A 57 -29.63 -3.99 -14.56
C CYS A 57 -30.12 -3.08 -15.68
N PHE A 58 -29.21 -2.29 -16.27
CA PHE A 58 -29.54 -1.35 -17.33
C PHE A 58 -30.12 -2.03 -18.58
N LEU A 59 -29.60 -3.19 -18.95
CA LEU A 59 -30.06 -3.98 -20.08
C LEU A 59 -31.27 -4.86 -19.75
N ASN A 60 -31.77 -4.84 -18.50
CA ASN A 60 -32.89 -5.63 -18.01
C ASN A 60 -32.78 -7.13 -18.30
N LEU A 61 -31.61 -7.71 -18.04
CA LEU A 61 -31.29 -9.10 -18.40
C LEU A 61 -31.75 -10.14 -17.36
N PHE A 62 -32.49 -9.76 -16.31
CA PHE A 62 -32.80 -10.63 -15.18
C PHE A 62 -33.56 -11.93 -15.52
N SER A 63 -34.29 -11.95 -16.62
CA SER A 63 -35.01 -13.14 -17.12
C SER A 63 -34.14 -14.09 -17.95
N ASN A 64 -32.91 -13.67 -18.28
CA ASN A 64 -32.02 -14.45 -19.11
C ASN A 64 -31.22 -15.46 -18.29
N ASN A 65 -30.75 -16.52 -18.94
CA ASN A 65 -29.68 -17.35 -18.39
C ASN A 65 -28.30 -16.66 -18.57
N ILE A 66 -27.29 -17.20 -17.88
CA ILE A 66 -25.94 -16.61 -17.92
C ILE A 66 -25.36 -16.61 -19.34
N SER A 67 -25.61 -17.64 -20.14
CA SER A 67 -25.11 -17.73 -21.52
C SER A 67 -25.63 -16.58 -22.39
N GLU A 68 -26.91 -16.25 -22.29
CA GLU A 68 -27.54 -15.15 -23.00
C GLU A 68 -27.01 -13.79 -22.51
N ALA A 69 -26.94 -13.63 -21.19
CA ALA A 69 -26.42 -12.40 -20.59
C ALA A 69 -24.97 -12.12 -20.99
N LEU A 70 -24.11 -13.12 -21.07
CA LEU A 70 -22.72 -12.97 -21.51
C LEU A 70 -22.64 -12.45 -22.96
N LYS A 71 -23.53 -12.87 -23.85
CA LYS A 71 -23.60 -12.36 -25.23
C LYS A 71 -23.93 -10.86 -25.25
N GLU A 72 -24.96 -10.44 -24.49
CA GLU A 72 -25.36 -9.03 -24.39
C GLU A 72 -24.28 -8.16 -23.70
N LEU A 73 -23.49 -8.74 -22.80
CA LEU A 73 -22.37 -8.07 -22.15
C LEU A 73 -21.11 -8.03 -23.05
N ASN A 74 -21.13 -8.64 -24.24
CA ASN A 74 -19.97 -8.83 -25.13
C ASN A 74 -18.81 -9.58 -24.43
N LYS A 75 -19.12 -10.55 -23.57
CA LYS A 75 -18.16 -11.41 -22.90
C LYS A 75 -18.14 -12.80 -23.52
N ASN A 76 -17.11 -13.11 -24.28
CA ASN A 76 -16.91 -14.42 -24.89
C ASN A 76 -15.75 -15.19 -24.24
N LYS A 77 -15.66 -16.50 -24.45
CA LYS A 77 -14.63 -17.37 -23.85
C LYS A 77 -13.21 -16.94 -24.27
N GLU A 78 -13.04 -16.45 -25.48
CA GLU A 78 -11.73 -16.07 -26.05
C GLU A 78 -11.15 -14.81 -25.37
N ALA A 79 -12.00 -13.95 -24.83
CA ALA A 79 -11.59 -12.76 -24.11
C ALA A 79 -11.19 -13.02 -22.64
N LEU A 80 -11.38 -14.25 -22.12
CA LEU A 80 -11.05 -14.57 -20.74
C LEU A 80 -9.54 -14.76 -20.58
N ILE A 81 -8.93 -13.93 -19.74
CA ILE A 81 -7.53 -14.08 -19.33
C ILE A 81 -7.46 -15.03 -18.13
N THR A 82 -6.67 -16.07 -18.26
CA THR A 82 -6.42 -17.08 -17.20
C THR A 82 -4.94 -17.20 -16.94
N ILE A 83 -4.55 -17.82 -15.83
CA ILE A 83 -3.15 -18.10 -15.49
C ILE A 83 -2.97 -19.53 -14.99
N TYR A 84 -1.83 -20.14 -15.30
CA TYR A 84 -1.50 -21.46 -14.76
C TYR A 84 -1.07 -21.38 -13.30
N GLN A 85 -1.52 -22.33 -12.47
CA GLN A 85 -1.22 -22.39 -11.04
C GLN A 85 0.28 -22.40 -10.67
N ASN A 86 1.13 -22.84 -11.60
CA ASN A 86 2.58 -22.95 -11.39
C ASN A 86 3.36 -21.73 -11.88
N GLU A 87 2.70 -20.76 -12.51
CA GLU A 87 3.35 -19.53 -12.92
C GLU A 87 3.77 -18.68 -11.72
N PRO A 88 4.80 -17.83 -11.87
CA PRO A 88 5.19 -16.89 -10.84
C PRO A 88 4.11 -15.83 -10.64
N TYR A 89 3.95 -15.32 -9.41
CA TYR A 89 2.97 -14.25 -9.13
C TYR A 89 3.25 -12.95 -9.90
N SER A 90 4.50 -12.70 -10.29
CA SER A 90 4.89 -11.55 -11.11
C SER A 90 4.21 -11.56 -12.48
N GLU A 91 4.01 -12.74 -13.07
CA GLU A 91 3.26 -12.90 -14.32
C GLU A 91 1.78 -12.54 -14.12
N ALA A 92 1.18 -12.97 -12.99
CA ALA A 92 -0.19 -12.57 -12.65
C ALA A 92 -0.34 -11.05 -12.55
N LEU A 93 0.63 -10.36 -11.90
CA LEU A 93 0.65 -8.90 -11.82
C LEU A 93 0.78 -8.24 -13.20
N ALA A 94 1.63 -8.79 -14.07
CA ALA A 94 1.79 -8.29 -15.44
C ALA A 94 0.49 -8.42 -16.23
N LEU A 95 -0.18 -9.59 -16.18
CA LEU A 95 -1.48 -9.81 -16.82
C LEU A 95 -2.55 -8.85 -16.26
N MET A 96 -2.66 -8.72 -14.95
CA MET A 96 -3.63 -7.81 -14.32
C MET A 96 -3.42 -6.37 -14.76
N LYS A 97 -2.17 -5.91 -14.84
CA LYS A 97 -1.81 -4.57 -15.30
C LYS A 97 -2.12 -4.37 -16.78
N ASN A 98 -1.64 -5.29 -17.65
CA ASN A 98 -1.74 -5.14 -19.10
C ASN A 98 -3.19 -5.18 -19.60
N PHE A 99 -4.03 -6.00 -18.96
CA PHE A 99 -5.44 -6.15 -19.31
C PHE A 99 -6.40 -5.34 -18.43
N ASN A 100 -5.87 -4.53 -17.50
CA ASN A 100 -6.65 -3.73 -16.54
C ASN A 100 -7.72 -4.54 -15.78
N ILE A 101 -7.34 -5.74 -15.33
CA ILE A 101 -8.19 -6.67 -14.60
C ILE A 101 -7.66 -6.89 -13.18
N SER A 102 -8.54 -7.19 -12.23
CA SER A 102 -8.19 -7.39 -10.82
C SER A 102 -8.38 -8.82 -10.34
N HIS A 103 -8.83 -9.71 -11.20
CA HIS A 103 -9.06 -11.12 -10.90
C HIS A 103 -8.61 -11.99 -12.07
N LEU A 104 -7.98 -13.11 -11.76
CA LEU A 104 -7.54 -14.13 -12.73
C LEU A 104 -8.05 -15.49 -12.30
N PRO A 105 -8.88 -16.17 -13.10
CA PRO A 105 -9.13 -17.60 -12.94
C PRO A 105 -7.82 -18.37 -13.10
N VAL A 106 -7.56 -19.28 -12.15
CA VAL A 106 -6.34 -20.10 -12.11
C VAL A 106 -6.66 -21.50 -12.62
N ILE A 107 -5.87 -21.97 -13.58
CA ILE A 107 -6.08 -23.28 -14.22
C ILE A 107 -4.88 -24.23 -14.00
N ASN A 108 -5.15 -25.51 -14.09
CA ASN A 108 -4.13 -26.55 -14.12
C ASN A 108 -3.71 -26.89 -15.57
N LYS A 109 -2.76 -27.83 -15.72
CA LYS A 109 -2.29 -28.31 -17.04
C LYS A 109 -3.40 -28.91 -17.93
N LYS A 110 -4.51 -29.38 -17.32
CA LYS A 110 -5.69 -29.90 -18.04
C LYS A 110 -6.73 -28.82 -18.35
N LYS A 111 -6.37 -27.54 -18.22
CA LYS A 111 -7.24 -26.35 -18.37
C LYS A 111 -8.43 -26.29 -17.41
N LYS A 112 -8.46 -27.15 -16.37
CA LYS A 112 -9.50 -27.13 -15.34
C LYS A 112 -9.28 -25.99 -14.37
N LEU A 113 -10.36 -25.35 -13.96
CA LEU A 113 -10.34 -24.35 -12.90
C LEU A 113 -9.88 -24.97 -11.58
N VAL A 114 -8.91 -24.36 -10.91
CA VAL A 114 -8.37 -24.82 -9.62
C VAL A 114 -8.35 -23.71 -8.57
N GLY A 115 -8.62 -22.46 -8.96
CA GLY A 115 -8.64 -21.35 -8.02
C GLY A 115 -8.93 -20.03 -8.70
N ILE A 116 -8.92 -18.99 -7.89
CA ILE A 116 -8.96 -17.60 -8.33
C ILE A 116 -7.88 -16.79 -7.61
N LEU A 117 -7.23 -15.90 -8.34
CA LEU A 117 -6.26 -14.97 -7.78
C LEU A 117 -6.74 -13.54 -8.00
N SER A 118 -6.84 -12.78 -6.92
CA SER A 118 -7.15 -11.36 -6.99
C SER A 118 -5.94 -10.50 -6.63
N ILE A 119 -5.97 -9.23 -7.03
CA ILE A 119 -4.96 -8.24 -6.62
C ILE A 119 -4.90 -8.12 -5.08
N ARG A 120 -6.03 -8.33 -4.38
CA ARG A 120 -6.09 -8.34 -2.91
C ARG A 120 -5.34 -9.52 -2.30
N ASP A 121 -5.37 -10.69 -2.94
CA ASP A 121 -4.68 -11.89 -2.45
C ASP A 121 -3.17 -11.69 -2.58
N ILE A 122 -2.72 -11.11 -3.70
CA ILE A 122 -1.31 -10.72 -3.89
C ILE A 122 -0.91 -9.68 -2.83
N ALA A 123 -1.74 -8.66 -2.61
CA ALA A 123 -1.50 -7.63 -1.62
C ALA A 123 -1.37 -8.18 -0.19
N LYS A 124 -2.21 -9.15 0.18
CA LYS A 124 -2.13 -9.83 1.48
C LYS A 124 -0.90 -10.71 1.63
N ALA A 125 -0.50 -11.38 0.54
CA ALA A 125 0.71 -12.23 0.54
C ALA A 125 2.01 -11.41 0.57
N PHE A 126 1.98 -10.19 0.06
CA PHE A 126 3.12 -9.29 -0.04
C PHE A 126 2.76 -7.88 0.47
N PRO A 127 2.55 -7.72 1.78
CA PRO A 127 2.24 -6.41 2.35
C PRO A 127 3.32 -5.36 2.01
N ASP A 128 4.58 -5.80 1.87
CA ASP A 128 5.70 -4.94 1.50
C ASP A 128 5.53 -4.27 0.12
N LEU A 129 4.84 -4.91 -0.83
CA LEU A 129 4.54 -4.30 -2.15
C LEU A 129 3.60 -3.08 -2.04
N ILE A 130 2.81 -3.01 -0.97
CA ILE A 130 1.84 -1.92 -0.76
C ILE A 130 2.40 -0.87 0.19
N TYR A 131 3.15 -1.30 1.19
CA TYR A 131 3.49 -0.46 2.33
C TYR A 131 4.95 0.00 2.38
N ILE A 132 5.83 -0.55 1.54
CA ILE A 132 7.24 -0.15 1.47
C ILE A 132 7.45 0.86 0.33
N ASP A 133 8.21 1.92 0.62
CA ASP A 133 8.70 2.86 -0.39
C ASP A 133 9.86 2.21 -1.18
N PRO A 134 9.75 2.09 -2.52
CA PRO A 134 10.73 1.35 -3.32
C PRO A 134 12.12 2.03 -3.39
N LEU A 135 12.19 3.33 -3.12
CA LEU A 135 13.46 4.04 -3.14
C LEU A 135 14.21 3.90 -1.83
N THR A 136 13.52 4.09 -0.71
CA THR A 136 14.16 4.23 0.61
C THR A 136 14.04 2.98 1.47
N GLU A 137 13.23 2.00 1.07
CA GLU A 137 12.99 0.72 1.76
C GLU A 137 12.41 0.87 3.18
N VAL A 138 11.88 2.05 3.52
CA VAL A 138 11.07 2.26 4.73
C VAL A 138 9.60 2.24 4.36
N ASN A 139 8.72 2.26 5.35
CA ASN A 139 7.29 2.28 5.09
C ASN A 139 6.90 3.52 4.25
N ASN A 140 5.92 3.38 3.36
CA ASN A 140 5.33 4.50 2.63
C ASN A 140 4.11 5.08 3.40
N ARG A 141 3.55 6.17 2.90
CA ARG A 141 2.42 6.87 3.53
C ARG A 141 1.18 5.97 3.71
N SER A 142 0.95 5.00 2.83
CA SER A 142 -0.21 4.09 2.93
C SER A 142 -0.16 3.21 4.19
N TYR A 143 1.02 3.00 4.77
CA TYR A 143 1.22 2.25 6.02
C TYR A 143 0.54 2.90 7.24
N LEU A 144 0.24 4.21 7.19
CA LEU A 144 -0.48 4.91 8.27
C LEU A 144 -1.83 4.27 8.61
N ASN A 145 -2.51 3.67 7.64
CA ASN A 145 -3.78 2.97 7.87
C ASN A 145 -3.61 1.77 8.81
N LEU A 146 -2.48 1.06 8.71
CA LEU A 146 -2.14 -0.05 9.63
C LEU A 146 -1.75 0.47 11.02
N ILE A 147 -0.95 1.54 11.09
CA ILE A 147 -0.55 2.16 12.35
C ILE A 147 -1.77 2.63 13.13
N ARG A 148 -2.74 3.25 12.48
CA ARG A 148 -3.99 3.72 13.10
C ARG A 148 -4.73 2.59 13.83
N THR A 149 -4.72 1.40 13.26
CA THR A 149 -5.30 0.21 13.91
C THR A 149 -4.44 -0.28 15.08
N LYS A 150 -3.12 -0.31 14.92
CA LYS A 150 -2.15 -0.72 15.93
C LYS A 150 -2.18 0.19 17.18
N LEU A 151 -2.34 1.50 16.96
CA LEU A 151 -2.37 2.49 18.05
C LEU A 151 -3.53 2.30 19.02
N LYS A 152 -4.66 1.71 18.58
CA LYS A 152 -5.80 1.40 19.46
C LYS A 152 -5.45 0.39 20.56
N SER A 153 -4.41 -0.41 20.36
CA SER A 153 -3.95 -1.45 21.32
C SER A 153 -2.69 -1.05 22.09
N ILE A 154 -2.14 0.14 21.83
CA ILE A 154 -0.92 0.60 22.51
C ILE A 154 -1.29 1.50 23.68
N ASN A 155 -0.87 1.10 24.88
CA ASN A 155 -1.00 1.91 26.08
C ASN A 155 0.20 2.87 26.21
N GLY A 156 -0.09 4.15 26.49
CA GLY A 156 0.89 5.20 26.72
C GLY A 156 1.07 6.15 25.54
N PRO A 157 1.77 7.27 25.76
CA PRO A 157 1.97 8.31 24.78
C PRO A 157 2.79 7.79 23.58
N THR A 158 2.51 8.32 22.41
CA THR A 158 3.26 8.03 21.19
C THR A 158 3.73 9.34 20.58
N ALA A 159 5.04 9.51 20.40
CA ALA A 159 5.59 10.68 19.73
C ALA A 159 5.52 10.53 18.21
N CYS A 160 5.00 11.55 17.55
CA CYS A 160 5.01 11.73 16.10
C CYS A 160 6.07 12.78 15.76
N LEU A 161 7.11 12.41 15.01
CA LEU A 161 8.16 13.32 14.57
C LEU A 161 8.07 13.49 13.06
N MET A 162 7.63 14.65 12.60
CA MET A 162 7.69 15.04 11.18
C MET A 162 9.06 15.63 10.88
N ILE A 163 9.71 15.11 9.85
CA ILE A 163 11.11 15.38 9.50
C ILE A 163 11.18 15.76 8.02
N ASP A 164 11.80 16.87 7.71
CA ASP A 164 12.00 17.33 6.34
C ASP A 164 13.46 17.74 6.11
N ILE A 165 13.99 17.42 4.93
CA ILE A 165 15.36 17.76 4.56
C ILE A 165 15.46 19.24 4.19
N ASP A 166 16.27 19.97 4.92
CA ASP A 166 16.47 21.40 4.67
C ASP A 166 17.09 21.65 3.29
N ASN A 167 16.45 22.52 2.50
CA ASN A 167 16.92 22.91 1.17
C ASN A 167 17.13 21.74 0.18
N PHE A 168 16.33 20.68 0.25
CA PHE A 168 16.49 19.50 -0.60
C PHE A 168 16.40 19.82 -2.09
N LYS A 169 15.53 20.78 -2.48
CA LYS A 169 15.48 21.27 -3.86
C LYS A 169 16.85 21.78 -4.31
N LYS A 170 17.58 22.54 -3.47
CA LYS A 170 18.94 23.01 -3.81
C LYS A 170 19.92 21.85 -4.00
N VAL A 171 19.79 20.78 -3.23
CA VAL A 171 20.58 19.55 -3.43
C VAL A 171 20.34 18.98 -4.81
N ASN A 172 19.05 18.82 -5.22
CA ASN A 172 18.70 18.33 -6.54
C ASN A 172 19.17 19.26 -7.67
N ASP A 173 18.99 20.57 -7.49
CA ASP A 173 19.38 21.56 -8.51
C ASP A 173 20.92 21.64 -8.70
N THR A 174 21.69 21.39 -7.62
CA THR A 174 23.16 21.47 -7.65
C THR A 174 23.82 20.16 -8.07
N PHE A 175 23.32 19.01 -7.58
CA PHE A 175 23.98 17.70 -7.70
C PHE A 175 23.18 16.71 -8.54
N GLY A 176 21.98 17.08 -8.99
CA GLY A 176 21.09 16.22 -9.76
C GLY A 176 20.24 15.25 -8.91
N HIS A 177 19.13 14.78 -9.50
CA HIS A 177 18.16 13.89 -8.82
C HIS A 177 18.75 12.56 -8.35
N VAL A 178 19.76 12.02 -9.06
CA VAL A 178 20.44 10.77 -8.66
C VAL A 178 21.16 10.94 -7.31
N VAL A 179 21.71 12.13 -7.05
CA VAL A 179 22.32 12.45 -5.75
C VAL A 179 21.23 12.68 -4.71
N GLY A 180 20.13 13.34 -5.05
CA GLY A 180 18.97 13.46 -4.19
C GLY A 180 18.43 12.11 -3.71
N ASP A 181 18.34 11.14 -4.62
CA ASP A 181 17.93 9.75 -4.28
C ASP A 181 18.92 9.09 -3.30
N LYS A 182 20.24 9.29 -3.49
CA LYS A 182 21.25 8.81 -2.52
C LYS A 182 21.08 9.46 -1.14
N VAL A 183 20.72 10.75 -1.09
CA VAL A 183 20.44 11.47 0.15
C VAL A 183 19.24 10.87 0.85
N LEU A 184 18.11 10.66 0.15
CA LEU A 184 16.90 10.06 0.70
C LEU A 184 17.16 8.65 1.25
N LYS A 185 17.85 7.79 0.50
CA LYS A 185 18.26 6.44 0.97
C LYS A 185 19.11 6.50 2.23
N LYS A 186 20.08 7.43 2.27
CA LYS A 186 20.99 7.55 3.41
C LYS A 186 20.28 8.09 4.65
N LEU A 187 19.37 9.04 4.48
CA LEU A 187 18.50 9.57 5.54
C LEU A 187 17.64 8.45 6.13
N ALA A 188 16.86 7.73 5.30
CA ALA A 188 15.99 6.63 5.71
C ALA A 188 16.77 5.59 6.53
N LYS A 189 17.94 5.16 6.04
CA LYS A 189 18.83 4.22 6.73
C LYS A 189 19.34 4.79 8.07
N THR A 190 19.62 6.08 8.14
CA THR A 190 20.05 6.73 9.38
C THR A 190 18.91 6.79 10.38
N LEU A 191 17.70 7.16 9.97
CA LEU A 191 16.52 7.14 10.83
C LEU A 191 16.29 5.74 11.41
N ARG A 192 16.20 4.72 10.53
CA ARG A 192 15.92 3.33 10.93
C ARG A 192 16.93 2.76 11.93
N LYS A 193 18.21 3.13 11.80
CA LYS A 193 19.28 2.67 12.71
C LYS A 193 19.27 3.35 14.08
N ASN A 194 18.60 4.50 14.21
CA ASN A 194 18.64 5.34 15.40
C ASN A 194 17.28 5.44 16.13
N ILE A 195 16.34 4.56 15.85
CA ILE A 195 15.09 4.36 16.57
C ILE A 195 15.02 2.95 17.14
N LYS A 196 14.05 2.68 18.01
CA LYS A 196 13.79 1.33 18.53
C LYS A 196 13.28 0.42 17.40
N ILE A 197 13.45 -0.89 17.55
CA ILE A 197 12.95 -1.87 16.58
C ILE A 197 11.42 -1.84 16.46
N THR A 198 10.75 -1.43 17.53
CA THR A 198 9.29 -1.31 17.60
C THR A 198 8.76 -0.04 16.95
N ASP A 199 9.61 0.98 16.77
CA ASP A 199 9.23 2.27 16.19
C ASP A 199 9.18 2.19 14.67
N GLU A 200 8.42 3.09 14.04
CA GLU A 200 8.21 3.10 12.60
C GLU A 200 8.89 4.30 11.94
N VAL A 201 9.44 4.09 10.75
CA VAL A 201 9.89 5.15 9.84
C VAL A 201 9.04 5.08 8.58
N ILE A 202 8.48 6.19 8.19
CA ILE A 202 7.59 6.32 7.04
C ILE A 202 8.11 7.44 6.14
N ARG A 203 8.23 7.17 4.85
CA ARG A 203 8.38 8.24 3.86
C ARG A 203 6.99 8.83 3.61
N TYR A 204 6.77 10.02 4.17
CA TYR A 204 5.46 10.67 4.19
C TYR A 204 5.19 11.44 2.89
N GLY A 205 6.21 12.07 2.34
CA GLY A 205 6.19 12.84 1.09
C GLY A 205 7.47 12.63 0.27
N GLY A 206 7.77 13.54 -0.62
CA GLY A 206 8.97 13.48 -1.46
C GLY A 206 10.27 13.44 -0.65
N GLU A 207 10.45 14.41 0.22
CA GLU A 207 11.63 14.61 1.09
C GLU A 207 11.26 14.57 2.58
N GLU A 208 9.99 14.26 2.88
CA GLU A 208 9.42 14.25 4.21
C GLU A 208 9.35 12.83 4.77
N PHE A 209 9.75 12.69 6.02
CA PHE A 209 9.70 11.46 6.77
C PHE A 209 8.92 11.65 8.07
N LEU A 210 8.19 10.61 8.47
CA LEU A 210 7.49 10.56 9.75
C LEU A 210 8.05 9.41 10.57
N VAL A 211 8.48 9.71 11.79
CA VAL A 211 8.85 8.70 12.79
C VAL A 211 7.74 8.59 13.81
N ILE A 212 7.28 7.38 14.07
CA ILE A 212 6.32 7.06 15.12
C ILE A 212 7.05 6.30 16.21
N ALA A 213 7.25 6.95 17.35
CA ALA A 213 7.93 6.38 18.50
C ALA A 213 6.91 5.99 19.58
N TYR A 214 6.71 4.69 19.76
CA TYR A 214 5.74 4.16 20.73
C TYR A 214 6.24 4.26 22.16
N ARG A 215 5.31 4.50 23.12
CA ARG A 215 5.61 4.69 24.55
C ARG A 215 6.72 5.71 24.74
N CYS A 216 6.53 6.85 24.11
CA CYS A 216 7.48 7.94 24.06
C CYS A 216 6.71 9.25 24.35
N GLY A 217 6.98 9.86 25.48
CA GLY A 217 6.43 11.13 25.89
C GLY A 217 7.16 12.31 25.26
N LEU A 218 6.78 13.54 25.61
CA LEU A 218 7.29 14.75 24.97
C LEU A 218 8.80 14.92 25.14
N GLU A 219 9.31 14.77 26.35
CA GLU A 219 10.76 14.97 26.63
C GLU A 219 11.61 13.88 25.95
N GLU A 220 11.15 12.64 25.98
CA GLU A 220 11.81 11.55 25.24
C GLU A 220 11.75 11.79 23.73
N GLY A 221 10.63 12.31 23.22
CA GLY A 221 10.45 12.70 21.83
C GLY A 221 11.41 13.83 21.41
N LYS A 222 11.57 14.86 22.22
CA LYS A 222 12.56 15.94 22.02
C LYS A 222 13.99 15.39 21.98
N ASN A 223 14.34 14.55 22.95
CA ASN A 223 15.66 13.90 23.00
C ASN A 223 15.91 13.01 21.78
N LEU A 224 14.90 12.26 21.33
CA LEU A 224 14.96 11.47 20.11
C LEU A 224 15.17 12.37 18.88
N GLY A 225 14.36 13.43 18.76
CA GLY A 225 14.46 14.41 17.66
C GLY A 225 15.85 15.00 17.55
N GLU A 226 16.42 15.52 18.65
CA GLU A 226 17.77 16.10 18.66
C GLU A 226 18.85 15.05 18.34
N ARG A 227 18.70 13.82 18.82
CA ARG A 227 19.62 12.73 18.46
C ARG A 227 19.59 12.43 16.96
N LEU A 228 18.38 12.34 16.38
CA LEU A 228 18.21 12.09 14.94
C LEU A 228 18.78 13.26 14.13
N ARG A 229 18.45 14.50 14.49
CA ARG A 229 18.98 15.72 13.84
C ARG A 229 20.51 15.70 13.77
N LYS A 230 21.17 15.51 14.94
CA LYS A 230 22.65 15.44 15.02
C LYS A 230 23.24 14.30 14.20
N LYS A 231 22.59 13.11 14.19
CA LYS A 231 23.04 11.97 13.39
C LYS A 231 22.95 12.25 11.89
N ILE A 232 21.92 12.96 11.47
CA ILE A 232 21.71 13.33 10.06
C ILE A 232 22.70 14.40 9.64
N GLU A 233 22.89 15.46 10.43
CA GLU A 233 23.87 16.51 10.20
C GLU A 233 25.32 15.96 10.02
N ASN A 234 25.62 14.85 10.70
CA ASN A 234 26.93 14.17 10.64
C ASN A 234 27.03 13.11 9.53
N ILE A 235 26.03 13.01 8.64
CA ILE A 235 26.13 12.09 7.50
C ILE A 235 27.23 12.55 6.54
N LYS A 236 28.12 11.60 6.21
CA LYS A 236 29.18 11.80 5.21
C LYS A 236 28.84 11.07 3.92
N PHE A 237 28.97 11.76 2.80
CA PHE A 237 28.84 11.19 1.45
C PHE A 237 30.26 11.00 0.89
N LYS A 238 30.69 9.73 0.74
CA LYS A 238 32.10 9.42 0.38
C LYS A 238 32.52 10.05 -0.95
N ASP A 239 31.61 10.02 -1.92
CA ASP A 239 31.86 10.54 -3.29
C ASP A 239 31.61 12.04 -3.42
N LEU A 240 31.10 12.72 -2.40
CA LEU A 240 30.69 14.13 -2.37
C LEU A 240 30.97 14.70 -0.97
N PRO A 241 32.24 14.95 -0.59
CA PRO A 241 32.62 15.42 0.76
C PRO A 241 32.02 16.77 1.13
N GLU A 242 31.75 17.60 0.14
CA GLU A 242 31.16 18.95 0.28
C GLU A 242 29.64 18.89 0.57
N LEU A 243 28.96 17.79 0.26
CA LEU A 243 27.53 17.67 0.46
C LEU A 243 27.23 17.49 1.95
N LYS A 244 26.58 18.47 2.52
CA LYS A 244 26.03 18.46 3.88
C LYS A 244 24.52 18.60 3.81
N ILE A 245 23.81 17.86 4.63
CA ILE A 245 22.37 17.96 4.78
C ILE A 245 22.02 18.20 6.24
N THR A 246 20.98 18.95 6.46
CA THR A 246 20.34 19.13 7.77
C THR A 246 18.85 18.84 7.66
N VAL A 247 18.18 18.72 8.77
CA VAL A 247 16.74 18.47 8.84
C VAL A 247 16.06 19.38 9.84
N SER A 248 14.86 19.79 9.52
CA SER A 248 13.93 20.42 10.46
C SER A 248 12.95 19.34 10.96
N ILE A 249 12.74 19.29 12.28
CA ILE A 249 11.92 18.26 12.93
C ILE A 249 10.84 18.93 13.77
N GLY A 250 9.59 18.53 13.54
CA GLY A 250 8.46 18.90 14.38
C GLY A 250 7.96 17.69 15.18
N ILE A 251 7.59 17.92 16.43
CA ILE A 251 7.14 16.87 17.35
C ILE A 251 5.75 17.19 17.87
N SER A 252 4.89 16.17 17.88
CA SER A 252 3.63 16.16 18.63
C SER A 252 3.46 14.86 19.39
N ILE A 253 2.51 14.83 20.32
CA ILE A 253 2.19 13.64 21.10
C ILE A 253 0.77 13.18 20.77
N PHE A 254 0.66 11.92 20.39
CA PHE A 254 -0.60 11.20 20.31
C PHE A 254 -0.88 10.49 21.64
N ASN A 255 -2.08 10.70 22.18
CA ASN A 255 -2.64 9.98 23.32
C ASN A 255 -3.97 9.34 22.93
N LEU A 256 -4.37 8.28 23.61
CA LEU A 256 -5.69 7.67 23.43
C LEU A 256 -6.80 8.70 23.62
N GLY A 257 -7.74 8.77 22.65
CA GLY A 257 -8.81 9.76 22.63
C GLY A 257 -8.59 10.93 21.66
N LYS A 258 -7.35 11.12 21.19
CA LYS A 258 -7.03 12.09 20.13
C LYS A 258 -7.09 11.43 18.75
N ASP A 259 -7.43 12.18 17.71
CA ASP A 259 -7.27 11.67 16.33
C ASP A 259 -5.79 11.60 15.98
N PHE A 260 -5.35 10.44 15.47
CA PHE A 260 -3.97 10.24 15.06
C PHE A 260 -3.53 11.16 13.92
N LEU A 261 -4.44 11.46 12.99
CA LEU A 261 -4.15 12.40 11.89
C LEU A 261 -3.97 13.83 12.38
N GLU A 262 -4.67 14.20 13.47
CA GLU A 262 -4.46 15.49 14.11
C GLU A 262 -3.07 15.60 14.74
N ALA A 263 -2.61 14.55 15.41
CA ALA A 263 -1.24 14.52 15.94
C ALA A 263 -0.18 14.65 14.83
N ILE A 264 -0.39 14.03 13.67
CA ILE A 264 0.50 14.18 12.52
C ILE A 264 0.51 15.64 12.02
N LYS A 265 -0.67 16.27 11.92
CA LYS A 265 -0.79 17.67 11.51
C LYS A 265 -0.09 18.63 12.46
N GLU A 266 -0.21 18.42 13.75
CA GLU A 266 0.51 19.21 14.76
C GLU A 266 2.03 19.05 14.63
N ALA A 267 2.52 17.82 14.38
CA ALA A 267 3.93 17.59 14.12
C ALA A 267 4.40 18.34 12.88
N ASP A 268 3.59 18.40 11.83
CA ASP A 268 3.88 19.15 10.60
C ASP A 268 3.94 20.67 10.86
N GLU A 269 2.99 21.21 11.62
CA GLU A 269 3.01 22.62 12.04
C GLU A 269 4.27 22.95 12.84
N ALA A 270 4.69 22.11 13.77
CA ALA A 270 5.91 22.26 14.54
C ALA A 270 7.15 22.21 13.64
N MET A 271 7.21 21.29 12.66
CA MET A 271 8.28 21.22 11.67
C MET A 271 8.37 22.51 10.84
N TYR A 272 7.22 23.05 10.44
CA TYR A 272 7.20 24.33 9.73
C TYR A 272 7.76 25.49 10.60
N GLN A 273 7.48 25.51 11.91
CA GLN A 273 8.12 26.47 12.81
C GLN A 273 9.64 26.25 12.89
N ALA A 274 10.12 25.01 12.92
CA ALA A 274 11.55 24.70 12.87
C ALA A 274 12.20 25.31 11.60
N LYS A 275 11.56 25.17 10.44
CA LYS A 275 12.03 25.78 9.17
C LYS A 275 12.06 27.30 9.23
N LYS A 276 11.02 27.95 9.78
CA LYS A 276 10.93 29.41 9.90
C LYS A 276 11.99 29.99 10.84
N HIS A 277 12.31 29.29 11.90
CA HIS A 277 13.27 29.78 12.90
C HIS A 277 14.75 29.49 12.57
N GLY A 278 15.05 29.13 11.31
CA GLY A 278 16.44 29.01 10.83
C GLY A 278 16.88 27.60 10.54
N LYS A 279 15.92 26.64 10.44
CA LYS A 279 16.19 25.23 10.07
C LYS A 279 17.11 24.49 11.04
N ASN A 280 17.50 23.26 10.70
CA ASN A 280 18.42 22.41 11.46
C ASN A 280 18.11 22.39 12.97
N ARG A 281 16.86 22.16 13.33
CA ARG A 281 16.38 22.18 14.71
C ARG A 281 15.13 21.36 14.92
N VAL A 282 14.82 21.17 16.21
CA VAL A 282 13.61 20.47 16.67
C VAL A 282 12.66 21.50 17.28
N PHE A 283 11.39 21.39 16.93
CA PHE A 283 10.29 22.13 17.58
C PHE A 283 9.25 21.14 18.09
N ALA A 284 8.66 21.44 19.22
CA ALA A 284 7.52 20.69 19.75
C ALA A 284 6.24 21.53 19.62
N PHE A 285 5.15 20.90 19.21
CA PHE A 285 3.85 21.56 19.09
C PHE A 285 3.33 21.98 20.48
N GLY A 286 2.86 23.23 20.57
CA GLY A 286 2.31 23.79 21.82
C GLY A 286 3.35 24.31 22.81
N PHE A 287 4.64 24.41 22.42
CA PHE A 287 5.71 24.87 23.28
C PHE A 287 6.64 25.85 22.58
#